data_a1fb8e875ab88913c83b297da782b04e
#
_entry.id   a1fb8e875ab88913c83b297da782b04e
#
_cell.length_a   1.000
_cell.length_b   1.000
_cell.length_c   1.000
_cell.angle_alpha   90.00
_cell.angle_beta   90.00
_cell.angle_gamma   90.00
#
_symmetry.space_group_name_H-M   'P 1'
#
loop_
_entity.id
_entity.type
_entity.pdbx_description
1 polymer ?
#
loop_
_entity_poly.entity_id
_entity_poly.type
_entity_poly.pdbx_seq_one_letter_code
_entity_poly.pdbx_strand_id
1 'polypeptide(L)'
;MNKFLVSSLFIFTSFLNAKIELLDRIAIIVDDGVVMESQIINSFQDVERGYQSQNIQMPPKDILMDQVKEKLIIEELQLQLADRAGVKISDAELNVTLTRLASNNQLTLEEFISYIEDNGDSYEEVREEMRKEMRIQRIQRGRVNSNIDITEKEFEAFLATDESLLSLQPELLLRQIL
;
A
#
# COMPACT_ATOMS: atom_id res chain seq x y z
N MET A 1 10.29 80.57 7.89
CA MET A 1 10.70 79.62 6.81
C MET A 1 10.48 78.19 7.36
N ASN A 2 9.28 77.66 7.15
CA ASN A 2 8.85 76.38 7.71
C ASN A 2 9.04 75.30 6.68
N LYS A 3 9.89 74.30 6.99
CA LYS A 3 10.06 73.12 6.16
C LYS A 3 9.03 72.07 6.61
N PHE A 4 7.99 71.82 5.83
CA PHE A 4 7.07 70.75 5.98
C PHE A 4 7.78 69.43 5.59
N LEU A 5 7.96 68.55 6.55
CA LEU A 5 8.46 67.20 6.36
C LEU A 5 7.25 66.29 6.16
N VAL A 6 6.92 66.00 4.89
CA VAL A 6 5.86 65.05 4.58
C VAL A 6 6.45 63.65 4.68
N SER A 7 6.16 62.98 5.82
CA SER A 7 6.49 61.58 6.05
C SER A 7 5.47 60.74 5.27
N SER A 8 5.89 60.20 4.12
CA SER A 8 5.11 59.25 3.32
C SER A 8 5.17 57.86 4.02
N LEU A 9 4.12 57.52 4.72
CA LEU A 9 3.92 56.18 5.31
C LEU A 9 3.53 55.21 4.17
N PHE A 10 4.53 54.48 3.66
CA PHE A 10 4.31 53.42 2.68
C PHE A 10 3.70 52.20 3.45
N ILE A 11 2.38 52.05 3.35
CA ILE A 11 1.70 50.85 3.85
C ILE A 11 1.98 49.74 2.85
N PHE A 12 2.94 48.87 3.20
CA PHE A 12 3.23 47.63 2.48
C PHE A 12 2.09 46.63 2.78
N THR A 13 1.05 46.63 1.96
CA THR A 13 0.04 45.59 2.01
C THR A 13 0.61 44.31 1.44
N SER A 14 1.15 43.47 2.32
CA SER A 14 1.51 42.09 1.98
C SER A 14 0.20 41.35 1.62
N PHE A 15 -0.01 41.09 0.33
CA PHE A 15 -1.02 40.14 -0.12
C PHE A 15 -0.59 38.75 0.38
N LEU A 16 -1.09 38.34 1.53
CA LEU A 16 -1.09 36.96 1.97
C LEU A 16 -1.95 36.18 0.96
N ASN A 17 -1.29 35.58 -0.03
CA ASN A 17 -1.92 34.53 -0.82
C ASN A 17 -2.12 33.33 0.12
N ALA A 18 -3.24 33.30 0.86
CA ALA A 18 -3.69 32.10 1.52
C ALA A 18 -4.03 31.10 0.41
N LYS A 19 -3.14 30.14 0.19
CA LYS A 19 -3.43 28.97 -0.63
C LYS A 19 -4.60 28.28 0.07
N ILE A 20 -5.80 28.32 -0.50
CA ILE A 20 -6.92 27.51 -0.01
C ILE A 20 -6.51 26.08 -0.32
N GLU A 21 -5.93 25.41 0.66
CA GLU A 21 -5.71 23.98 0.61
C GLU A 21 -7.10 23.35 0.75
N LEU A 22 -7.59 22.76 -0.32
CA LEU A 22 -8.87 22.08 -0.31
C LEU A 22 -8.73 20.92 0.67
N LEU A 23 -9.33 21.03 1.85
CA LEU A 23 -9.39 19.93 2.80
C LEU A 23 -10.11 18.77 2.11
N ASP A 24 -9.50 17.60 2.17
CA ASP A 24 -10.05 16.38 1.61
C ASP A 24 -11.45 16.09 2.21
N ARG A 25 -12.33 15.48 1.44
CA ARG A 25 -13.73 15.22 1.86
C ARG A 25 -13.92 13.75 2.17
N ILE A 26 -14.70 13.49 3.21
CA ILE A 26 -15.16 12.14 3.52
C ILE A 26 -16.14 11.72 2.41
N ALA A 27 -15.79 10.67 1.68
CA ALA A 27 -16.63 10.09 0.63
C ALA A 27 -17.50 8.95 1.17
N ILE A 28 -16.94 8.10 2.04
CA ILE A 28 -17.63 6.93 2.58
C ILE A 28 -17.29 6.80 4.07
N ILE A 29 -18.29 6.49 4.89
CA ILE A 29 -18.11 6.12 6.30
C ILE A 29 -18.18 4.60 6.39
N VAL A 30 -17.17 3.99 7.01
CA VAL A 30 -17.01 2.54 7.12
C VAL A 30 -16.79 2.19 8.58
N ASP A 31 -17.85 1.78 9.28
CA ASP A 31 -17.85 1.49 10.72
C ASP A 31 -17.21 2.65 11.53
N ASP A 32 -16.07 2.46 12.15
CA ASP A 32 -15.35 3.48 12.93
C ASP A 32 -14.38 4.34 12.09
N GLY A 33 -14.24 4.08 10.79
CA GLY A 33 -13.30 4.75 9.88
C GLY A 33 -13.98 5.43 8.69
N VAL A 34 -13.17 5.97 7.81
CA VAL A 34 -13.63 6.71 6.64
C VAL A 34 -12.75 6.42 5.42
N VAL A 35 -13.37 6.50 4.24
CA VAL A 35 -12.66 6.59 2.95
C VAL A 35 -12.80 8.01 2.44
N MET A 36 -11.66 8.63 2.12
CA MET A 36 -11.59 10.00 1.62
C MET A 36 -11.81 10.04 0.10
N GLU A 37 -12.28 11.18 -0.41
CA GLU A 37 -12.49 11.38 -1.85
C GLU A 37 -11.19 11.27 -2.63
N SER A 38 -10.08 11.80 -2.09
CA SER A 38 -8.75 11.69 -2.69
C SER A 38 -8.30 10.24 -2.83
N GLN A 39 -8.57 9.38 -1.83
CA GLN A 39 -8.22 7.96 -1.91
C GLN A 39 -8.93 7.26 -3.06
N ILE A 40 -10.21 7.57 -3.29
CA ILE A 40 -10.98 7.02 -4.40
C ILE A 40 -10.40 7.48 -5.74
N ILE A 41 -10.11 8.79 -5.86
CA ILE A 41 -9.56 9.37 -7.09
C ILE A 41 -8.19 8.77 -7.40
N ASN A 42 -7.28 8.72 -6.42
CA ASN A 42 -5.93 8.18 -6.60
C ASN A 42 -5.99 6.69 -6.95
N SER A 43 -6.74 5.89 -6.21
CA SER A 43 -6.89 4.46 -6.50
C SER A 43 -7.49 4.19 -7.89
N PHE A 44 -8.46 5.02 -8.32
CA PHE A 44 -9.01 4.94 -9.67
C PHE A 44 -7.94 5.22 -10.73
N GLN A 45 -7.14 6.28 -10.56
CA GLN A 45 -6.06 6.63 -11.47
C GLN A 45 -4.98 5.55 -11.55
N ASP A 46 -4.64 4.92 -10.42
CA ASP A 46 -3.67 3.82 -10.39
C ASP A 46 -4.16 2.61 -11.19
N VAL A 47 -5.41 2.24 -11.01
CA VAL A 47 -6.03 1.16 -11.77
C VAL A 47 -6.09 1.52 -13.26
N GLU A 48 -6.49 2.75 -13.61
CA GLU A 48 -6.51 3.23 -14.99
C GLU A 48 -5.11 3.16 -15.63
N ARG A 49 -4.07 3.62 -14.94
CA ARG A 49 -2.67 3.49 -15.39
C ARG A 49 -2.27 2.03 -15.59
N GLY A 50 -2.71 1.15 -14.71
CA GLY A 50 -2.48 -0.30 -14.84
C GLY A 50 -3.08 -0.90 -16.11
N TYR A 51 -4.33 -0.57 -16.45
CA TYR A 51 -4.97 -1.00 -17.69
C TYR A 51 -4.24 -0.45 -18.93
N GLN A 52 -3.85 0.83 -18.90
CA GLN A 52 -3.14 1.48 -20.00
C GLN A 52 -1.76 0.87 -20.24
N SER A 53 -0.98 0.63 -19.19
CA SER A 53 0.37 0.06 -19.29
C SER A 53 0.38 -1.37 -19.84
N GLN A 54 -0.67 -2.15 -19.55
CA GLN A 54 -0.83 -3.51 -20.04
C GLN A 54 -1.54 -3.59 -21.40
N ASN A 55 -1.98 -2.45 -21.93
CA ASN A 55 -2.78 -2.35 -23.17
C ASN A 55 -4.05 -3.23 -23.14
N ILE A 56 -4.70 -3.31 -21.96
CA ILE A 56 -5.94 -4.06 -21.72
C ILE A 56 -7.11 -3.09 -21.81
N GLN A 57 -8.23 -3.54 -22.40
CA GLN A 57 -9.44 -2.74 -22.48
C GLN A 57 -10.03 -2.52 -21.08
N MET A 58 -10.18 -1.25 -20.70
CA MET A 58 -10.74 -0.86 -19.41
C MET A 58 -12.27 -1.11 -19.38
N PRO A 59 -12.83 -1.57 -18.25
CA PRO A 59 -14.27 -1.60 -18.03
C PRO A 59 -14.92 -0.21 -18.11
N PRO A 60 -16.23 -0.10 -18.23
CA PRO A 60 -16.94 1.18 -18.11
C PRO A 60 -16.55 1.88 -16.80
N LYS A 61 -16.38 3.21 -16.89
CA LYS A 61 -15.85 4.03 -15.78
C LYS A 61 -16.66 3.91 -14.48
N ASP A 62 -17.97 3.83 -14.60
CA ASP A 62 -18.90 3.67 -13.47
C ASP A 62 -18.67 2.33 -12.74
N ILE A 63 -18.55 1.24 -13.50
CA ILE A 63 -18.25 -0.09 -12.95
C ILE A 63 -16.91 -0.09 -12.24
N LEU A 64 -15.87 0.46 -12.88
CA LEU A 64 -14.54 0.54 -12.28
C LEU A 64 -14.52 1.40 -11.02
N MET A 65 -15.25 2.52 -11.03
CA MET A 65 -15.38 3.39 -9.86
C MET A 65 -16.03 2.66 -8.68
N ASP A 66 -17.05 1.86 -8.93
CA ASP A 66 -17.72 1.09 -7.87
C ASP A 66 -16.82 -0.02 -7.33
N GLN A 67 -16.05 -0.69 -8.19
CA GLN A 67 -15.04 -1.68 -7.76
C GLN A 67 -13.94 -1.04 -6.89
N VAL A 68 -13.47 0.15 -7.25
CA VAL A 68 -12.49 0.91 -6.45
C VAL A 68 -13.05 1.26 -5.08
N LYS A 69 -14.29 1.75 -5.01
CA LYS A 69 -14.94 2.06 -3.71
C LYS A 69 -15.08 0.80 -2.85
N GLU A 70 -15.53 -0.31 -3.44
CA GLU A 70 -15.68 -1.58 -2.72
C GLU A 70 -14.32 -2.08 -2.18
N LYS A 71 -13.27 -2.01 -3.01
CA LYS A 71 -11.90 -2.32 -2.57
C LYS A 71 -11.48 -1.50 -1.36
N LEU A 72 -11.64 -0.17 -1.41
CA LEU A 72 -11.26 0.73 -0.32
C LEU A 72 -12.08 0.49 0.96
N ILE A 73 -13.36 0.17 0.84
CA ILE A 73 -14.22 -0.22 1.99
C ILE A 73 -13.68 -1.49 2.64
N ILE A 74 -13.34 -2.50 1.84
CA ILE A 74 -12.80 -3.77 2.35
C ILE A 74 -11.45 -3.55 3.01
N GLU A 75 -10.56 -2.75 2.42
CA GLU A 75 -9.27 -2.39 2.99
C GLU A 75 -9.43 -1.69 4.35
N GLU A 76 -10.33 -0.72 4.45
CA GLU A 76 -10.61 -0.02 5.70
C GLU A 76 -11.11 -0.97 6.79
N LEU A 77 -12.07 -1.87 6.48
CA LEU A 77 -12.56 -2.88 7.41
C LEU A 77 -11.44 -3.82 7.88
N GLN A 78 -10.52 -4.20 6.99
CA GLN A 78 -9.39 -5.05 7.33
C GLN A 78 -8.37 -4.34 8.22
N LEU A 79 -8.14 -3.03 7.99
CA LEU A 79 -7.28 -2.21 8.85
C LEU A 79 -7.87 -2.05 10.26
N GLN A 80 -9.17 -1.81 10.38
CA GLN A 80 -9.85 -1.78 11.68
C GLN A 80 -9.78 -3.13 12.38
N LEU A 81 -9.92 -4.23 11.65
CA LEU A 81 -9.74 -5.57 12.21
C LEU A 81 -8.31 -5.79 12.69
N ALA A 82 -7.31 -5.31 11.93
CA ALA A 82 -5.91 -5.36 12.31
C ALA A 82 -5.63 -4.54 13.58
N ASP A 83 -6.25 -3.36 13.72
CA ASP A 83 -6.16 -2.53 14.93
C ASP A 83 -6.77 -3.21 16.14
N ARG A 84 -7.98 -3.76 16.01
CA ARG A 84 -8.63 -4.54 17.08
C ARG A 84 -7.84 -5.77 17.49
N ALA A 85 -7.13 -6.39 16.55
CA ALA A 85 -6.26 -7.55 16.83
C ALA A 85 -4.84 -7.15 17.31
N GLY A 86 -4.52 -5.85 17.42
CA GLY A 86 -3.21 -5.34 17.85
C GLY A 86 -2.08 -5.63 16.86
N VAL A 87 -2.41 -5.82 15.58
CA VAL A 87 -1.42 -6.08 14.52
C VAL A 87 -0.61 -4.83 14.22
N LYS A 88 0.70 -4.90 14.48
CA LYS A 88 1.65 -3.81 14.22
C LYS A 88 2.78 -4.32 13.33
N ILE A 89 3.27 -3.46 12.47
CA ILE A 89 4.46 -3.67 11.64
C ILE A 89 5.56 -2.75 12.15
N SER A 90 6.67 -3.31 12.56
CA SER A 90 7.82 -2.53 13.01
C SER A 90 8.57 -1.92 11.82
N ASP A 91 9.32 -0.82 12.08
CA ASP A 91 10.17 -0.20 11.06
C ASP A 91 11.23 -1.16 10.53
N ALA A 92 11.76 -2.04 11.38
CA ALA A 92 12.72 -3.06 10.97
C ALA A 92 12.12 -4.05 9.95
N GLU A 93 10.90 -4.54 10.22
CA GLU A 93 10.17 -5.41 9.28
C GLU A 93 9.85 -4.71 7.96
N LEU A 94 9.39 -3.47 8.04
CA LEU A 94 9.07 -2.67 6.87
C LEU A 94 10.31 -2.44 6.01
N ASN A 95 11.46 -2.08 6.62
CA ASN A 95 12.71 -1.88 5.91
C ASN A 95 13.19 -3.16 5.21
N VAL A 96 13.07 -4.32 5.86
CA VAL A 96 13.39 -5.61 5.23
C VAL A 96 12.50 -5.87 4.00
N THR A 97 11.22 -5.54 4.10
CA THR A 97 10.28 -5.73 2.98
C THR A 97 10.59 -4.78 1.83
N LEU A 98 10.86 -3.50 2.12
CA LEU A 98 11.22 -2.50 1.11
C LEU A 98 12.56 -2.84 0.43
N THR A 99 13.57 -3.28 1.20
CA THR A 99 14.85 -3.73 0.64
C THR A 99 14.67 -4.92 -0.29
N ARG A 100 13.81 -5.88 0.08
CA ARG A 100 13.49 -7.02 -0.78
C ARG A 100 12.75 -6.59 -2.05
N LEU A 101 11.81 -5.63 -1.94
CA LEU A 101 11.11 -5.07 -3.09
C LEU A 101 12.07 -4.37 -4.06
N ALA A 102 13.00 -3.57 -3.54
CA ALA A 102 14.06 -2.95 -4.32
C ALA A 102 14.91 -4.01 -5.04
N SER A 103 15.37 -5.04 -4.30
CA SER A 103 16.19 -6.13 -4.85
C SER A 103 15.48 -6.93 -5.94
N ASN A 104 14.17 -7.16 -5.82
CA ASN A 104 13.38 -7.82 -6.85
C ASN A 104 13.32 -7.00 -8.16
N ASN A 105 13.50 -5.69 -8.07
CA ASN A 105 13.62 -4.76 -9.20
C ASN A 105 15.07 -4.49 -9.60
N GLN A 106 16.04 -5.26 -9.07
CA GLN A 106 17.48 -5.13 -9.34
C GLN A 106 18.06 -3.76 -8.88
N LEU A 107 17.48 -3.17 -7.85
CA LEU A 107 17.88 -1.90 -7.25
C LEU A 107 18.36 -2.11 -5.81
N THR A 108 19.27 -1.25 -5.36
CA THR A 108 19.50 -1.02 -3.93
C THR A 108 18.33 -0.24 -3.33
N LEU A 109 18.24 -0.18 -2.02
CA LEU A 109 17.19 0.62 -1.36
C LEU A 109 17.33 2.12 -1.68
N GLU A 110 18.56 2.64 -1.75
CA GLU A 110 18.84 4.04 -2.09
C GLU A 110 18.41 4.36 -3.53
N GLU A 111 18.73 3.48 -4.49
CA GLU A 111 18.29 3.64 -5.88
C GLU A 111 16.77 3.55 -6.01
N PHE A 112 16.12 2.69 -5.22
CA PHE A 112 14.67 2.58 -5.19
C PHE A 112 14.01 3.84 -4.62
N ILE A 113 14.57 4.44 -3.55
CA ILE A 113 14.10 5.72 -3.01
C ILE A 113 14.22 6.81 -4.07
N SER A 114 15.40 6.95 -4.69
CA SER A 114 15.62 7.96 -5.75
C SER A 114 14.67 7.76 -6.92
N TYR A 115 14.42 6.51 -7.32
CA TYR A 115 13.47 6.20 -8.40
C TYR A 115 12.04 6.66 -8.08
N ILE A 116 11.56 6.47 -6.83
CA ILE A 116 10.24 6.93 -6.40
C ILE A 116 10.17 8.46 -6.47
N GLU A 117 11.17 9.15 -5.89
CA GLU A 117 11.20 10.60 -5.80
C GLU A 117 11.37 11.27 -7.17
N ASP A 118 12.17 10.70 -8.06
CA ASP A 118 12.35 11.17 -9.44
C ASP A 118 11.07 11.05 -10.29
N ASN A 119 10.20 10.09 -9.96
CA ASN A 119 8.87 9.96 -10.57
C ASN A 119 7.82 10.91 -9.97
N GLY A 120 8.19 11.69 -8.94
CA GLY A 120 7.33 12.67 -8.29
C GLY A 120 6.46 12.10 -7.17
N ASP A 121 6.68 10.85 -6.77
CA ASP A 121 5.99 10.21 -5.65
C ASP A 121 6.77 10.45 -4.34
N SER A 122 6.08 10.38 -3.20
CA SER A 122 6.72 10.49 -1.88
C SER A 122 7.13 9.10 -1.38
N TYR A 123 8.43 8.93 -1.08
CA TYR A 123 8.89 7.68 -0.46
C TYR A 123 8.18 7.38 0.88
N GLU A 124 7.87 8.42 1.67
CA GLU A 124 7.15 8.25 2.92
C GLU A 124 5.71 7.72 2.70
N GLU A 125 5.03 8.22 1.67
CA GLU A 125 3.68 7.72 1.31
C GLU A 125 3.74 6.26 0.86
N VAL A 126 4.69 5.89 0.00
CA VAL A 126 4.91 4.50 -0.43
C VAL A 126 5.23 3.60 0.77
N ARG A 127 6.04 4.10 1.72
CA ARG A 127 6.39 3.40 2.95
C ARG A 127 5.16 3.12 3.83
N GLU A 128 4.29 4.12 4.03
CA GLU A 128 3.07 3.96 4.82
C GLU A 128 2.04 3.08 4.12
N GLU A 129 1.92 3.15 2.81
CA GLU A 129 1.05 2.24 2.04
C GLU A 129 1.52 0.79 2.16
N MET A 130 2.83 0.54 2.05
CA MET A 130 3.41 -0.79 2.29
C MET A 130 3.13 -1.29 3.71
N ARG A 131 3.18 -0.41 4.72
CA ARG A 131 2.85 -0.75 6.11
C ARG A 131 1.40 -1.20 6.24
N LYS A 132 0.47 -0.49 5.62
CA LYS A 132 -0.96 -0.86 5.58
C LYS A 132 -1.15 -2.23 4.92
N GLU A 133 -0.56 -2.43 3.76
CA GLU A 133 -0.65 -3.69 3.04
C GLU A 133 -0.10 -4.87 3.86
N MET A 134 1.03 -4.71 4.52
CA MET A 134 1.60 -5.72 5.40
C MET A 134 0.68 -6.04 6.59
N ARG A 135 -0.03 -5.04 7.15
CA ARG A 135 -1.03 -5.24 8.21
C ARG A 135 -2.21 -6.05 7.71
N ILE A 136 -2.74 -5.70 6.53
CA ILE A 136 -3.84 -6.43 5.88
C ILE A 136 -3.44 -7.88 5.61
N GLN A 137 -2.29 -8.11 5.01
CA GLN A 137 -1.79 -9.46 4.75
C GLN A 137 -1.59 -10.29 6.03
N ARG A 138 -1.15 -9.66 7.12
CA ARG A 138 -0.98 -10.33 8.41
C ARG A 138 -2.30 -10.77 9.00
N ILE A 139 -3.33 -9.91 8.97
CA ILE A 139 -4.65 -10.26 9.48
C ILE A 139 -5.34 -11.32 8.61
N GLN A 140 -5.21 -11.23 7.28
CA GLN A 140 -5.74 -12.23 6.36
C GLN A 140 -5.11 -13.60 6.62
N ARG A 141 -3.77 -13.69 6.69
CA ARG A 141 -3.07 -14.95 7.00
C ARG A 141 -3.46 -15.52 8.37
N GLY A 142 -3.56 -14.68 9.39
CA GLY A 142 -4.00 -15.11 10.71
C GLY A 142 -5.41 -15.69 10.70
N ARG A 143 -6.35 -15.09 9.95
CA ARG A 143 -7.73 -15.59 9.81
C ARG A 143 -7.80 -16.87 9.01
N VAL A 144 -7.07 -16.97 7.90
CA VAL A 144 -7.02 -18.21 7.10
C VAL A 144 -6.45 -19.34 7.93
N ASN A 145 -5.29 -19.14 8.58
CA ASN A 145 -4.65 -20.19 9.40
C ASN A 145 -5.52 -20.63 10.59
N SER A 146 -6.30 -19.71 11.18
CA SER A 146 -7.20 -20.06 12.29
C SER A 146 -8.45 -20.84 11.87
N ASN A 147 -8.80 -20.81 10.60
CA ASN A 147 -9.97 -21.48 10.03
C ASN A 147 -9.61 -22.76 9.25
N ILE A 148 -8.31 -23.05 9.10
CA ILE A 148 -7.84 -24.30 8.50
C ILE A 148 -7.61 -25.29 9.65
N ASP A 149 -8.52 -26.25 9.77
CA ASP A 149 -8.37 -27.41 10.65
C ASP A 149 -8.12 -28.64 9.76
N ILE A 150 -6.86 -29.04 9.66
CA ILE A 150 -6.48 -30.21 8.87
C ILE A 150 -6.70 -31.44 9.75
N THR A 151 -7.69 -32.24 9.41
CA THR A 151 -7.95 -33.48 10.11
C THR A 151 -6.85 -34.51 9.80
N GLU A 152 -6.60 -35.42 10.78
CA GLU A 152 -5.65 -36.56 10.61
C GLU A 152 -5.94 -37.34 9.32
N LYS A 153 -7.22 -37.55 9.02
CA LYS A 153 -7.65 -38.24 7.79
C LYS A 153 -7.27 -37.49 6.49
N GLU A 154 -7.37 -36.16 6.48
CA GLU A 154 -6.95 -35.35 5.32
C GLU A 154 -5.44 -35.37 5.19
N PHE A 155 -4.71 -35.31 6.30
CA PHE A 155 -3.26 -35.41 6.32
C PHE A 155 -2.79 -36.79 5.82
N GLU A 156 -3.38 -37.91 6.29
CA GLU A 156 -3.07 -39.22 5.77
C GLU A 156 -3.42 -39.39 4.29
N ALA A 157 -4.56 -38.83 3.85
CA ALA A 157 -4.97 -38.85 2.45
C ALA A 157 -3.97 -38.06 1.56
N PHE A 158 -3.46 -36.91 2.04
CA PHE A 158 -2.41 -36.15 1.36
C PHE A 158 -1.11 -36.95 1.26
N LEU A 159 -0.66 -37.58 2.33
CA LEU A 159 0.56 -38.40 2.34
C LEU A 159 0.48 -39.60 1.39
N ALA A 160 -0.71 -40.06 1.05
CA ALA A 160 -0.93 -41.14 0.07
C ALA A 160 -0.92 -40.66 -1.39
N THR A 161 -0.79 -39.34 -1.65
CA THR A 161 -0.73 -38.80 -3.01
C THR A 161 0.68 -38.87 -3.62
N ASP A 162 0.77 -39.03 -4.94
CA ASP A 162 2.04 -39.00 -5.66
C ASP A 162 2.80 -37.66 -5.47
N GLU A 163 2.08 -36.56 -5.28
CA GLU A 163 2.62 -35.23 -5.04
C GLU A 163 3.37 -35.15 -3.70
N SER A 164 2.83 -35.76 -2.65
CA SER A 164 3.51 -35.83 -1.35
C SER A 164 4.75 -36.71 -1.41
N LEU A 165 4.67 -37.83 -2.14
CA LEU A 165 5.83 -38.72 -2.32
C LEU A 165 6.99 -38.02 -3.07
N LEU A 166 6.68 -37.14 -4.03
CA LEU A 166 7.68 -36.33 -4.73
C LEU A 166 8.29 -35.25 -3.83
N SER A 167 7.47 -34.60 -2.99
CA SER A 167 7.94 -33.54 -2.08
C SER A 167 8.72 -34.05 -0.89
N LEU A 168 8.53 -35.31 -0.48
CA LEU A 168 9.23 -35.97 0.63
C LEU A 168 10.49 -36.72 0.19
N GLN A 169 10.80 -36.78 -1.13
CA GLN A 169 12.03 -37.41 -1.58
C GLN A 169 13.24 -36.59 -1.10
N PRO A 170 14.23 -37.25 -0.44
CA PRO A 170 15.43 -36.56 -0.02
C PRO A 170 16.24 -36.10 -1.25
N GLU A 171 16.60 -34.82 -1.32
CA GLU A 171 17.57 -34.33 -2.31
C GLU A 171 18.95 -34.93 -2.04
N LEU A 172 19.38 -35.86 -2.88
CA LEU A 172 20.69 -36.47 -2.80
C LEU A 172 21.70 -35.66 -3.65
N LEU A 173 22.57 -34.92 -2.99
CA LEU A 173 23.68 -34.21 -3.64
C LEU A 173 24.89 -35.17 -3.81
N LEU A 174 25.03 -35.78 -4.98
CA LEU A 174 26.18 -36.61 -5.30
C LEU A 174 27.37 -35.71 -5.70
N ARG A 175 28.40 -35.63 -4.85
CA ARG A 175 29.72 -35.06 -5.21
C ARG A 175 30.69 -36.17 -5.57
N GLN A 176 31.12 -36.16 -6.82
CA GLN A 176 32.23 -37.00 -7.24
C GLN A 176 33.54 -36.26 -6.91
N ILE A 177 34.39 -36.86 -6.08
CA ILE A 177 35.75 -36.40 -5.81
C ILE A 177 36.65 -37.14 -6.83
N LEU A 178 37.28 -36.41 -7.75
CA LEU A 178 38.33 -36.88 -8.65
C LEU A 178 39.69 -36.69 -7.99
#